data_07a31361539835e472f4b00b7931d86d
#
_entry.id   07a31361539835e472f4b00b7931d86d
#
_cell.length_a   1.000
_cell.length_b   1.000
_cell.length_c   1.000
_cell.angle_alpha   90.00
_cell.angle_beta   90.00
_cell.angle_gamma   90.00
#
_symmetry.space_group_name_H-M   'P 1'
#
loop_
_entity.id
_entity.type
_entity.pdbx_description
1 polymer ?
#
loop_
_entity_poly.entity_id
_entity_poly.type
_entity_poly.pdbx_seq_one_letter_code
_entity_poly.pdbx_strand_id
1 'polypeptide(L)'
;MSTPLTCPISLAEFDASATHIDKAVTLPPAAYIDTDFYDFERAAVFDRSWLCVGRLDEIPNEGDFFTTTLLGQEKVIVTRGRNKEVHVISAVCQHRGMCVTAPAKRDRSSWYVEPGEQRGNTRTFRCPYHWWTYDLDGRLLGAPDMSHRDDFTRSDIRLPALRTESWNGFIFANFDADAEPLGPSLVKATDLLANYHLEEMVSTPRDVLQDLPFNWKLMVENFMEGYHNDRLHHDLYDLGQGDNPDAETLTSGHMSFEFEPGSGVIAGWGRTAYRDRGLNPTQRGLFPPIETLTDEERWHMCYVCVPPSLLLGVSTDSAFWFVVTPTAAGTFTLSMSFVFPRATTEMRLFDQIFRQHVAGVNLFNDEDLPANIATQIGLKSRFAPRGPLAKGDLFLVQFNSWLLERYRAAEKS
;
A
#
# COMPACT_ATOMS: atom_id res chain seq x y z
N MET A 1 23.13 4.18 21.40
CA MET A 1 21.90 4.92 21.73
C MET A 1 21.62 5.84 20.54
N SER A 2 20.53 5.64 19.83
CA SER A 2 20.12 6.53 18.74
C SER A 2 19.78 7.92 19.32
N THR A 3 20.16 8.97 18.62
CA THR A 3 19.74 10.32 19.00
C THR A 3 18.21 10.38 18.92
N PRO A 4 17.52 10.90 19.95
CA PRO A 4 16.06 11.03 19.90
C PRO A 4 15.66 11.81 18.65
N LEU A 5 14.65 11.31 17.93
CA LEU A 5 14.07 12.03 16.82
C LEU A 5 13.31 13.24 17.36
N THR A 6 13.49 14.40 16.74
CA THR A 6 12.75 15.62 17.10
C THR A 6 11.84 16.00 15.95
N CYS A 7 10.53 16.11 16.21
CA CYS A 7 9.57 16.54 15.21
C CYS A 7 9.78 18.04 14.87
N PRO A 8 9.96 18.41 13.60
CA PRO A 8 10.13 19.83 13.21
C PRO A 8 8.87 20.66 13.44
N ILE A 9 7.70 20.02 13.50
CA ILE A 9 6.41 20.66 13.80
C ILE A 9 6.02 20.30 15.23
N SER A 10 5.56 21.28 16.00
CA SER A 10 5.08 20.99 17.36
C SER A 10 4.00 19.93 17.37
N LEU A 11 4.17 18.85 18.13
CA LEU A 11 3.16 17.79 18.22
C LEU A 11 1.82 18.29 18.79
N ALA A 12 1.82 19.40 19.53
CA ALA A 12 0.59 20.06 19.99
C ALA A 12 -0.28 20.60 18.82
N GLU A 13 0.31 20.88 17.66
CA GLU A 13 -0.46 21.25 16.49
C GLU A 13 -1.27 20.10 15.91
N PHE A 14 -0.80 18.86 16.06
CA PHE A 14 -1.51 17.67 15.59
C PHE A 14 -2.68 17.29 16.52
N ASP A 15 -2.67 17.68 17.79
CA ASP A 15 -3.77 17.39 18.72
C ASP A 15 -5.12 17.90 18.21
N ALA A 16 -5.12 19.07 17.54
CA ALA A 16 -6.32 19.62 16.95
C ALA A 16 -6.87 18.81 15.76
N SER A 17 -6.03 17.97 15.13
CA SER A 17 -6.42 17.12 14.02
C SER A 17 -6.84 15.70 14.47
N ALA A 18 -6.44 15.31 15.67
CA ALA A 18 -6.70 14.01 16.29
C ALA A 18 -7.73 14.08 17.43
N THR A 19 -8.61 15.07 17.42
CA THR A 19 -9.65 15.28 18.42
C THR A 19 -11.03 14.85 17.90
N HIS A 20 -12.09 15.03 18.69
CA HIS A 20 -13.44 14.71 18.27
C HIS A 20 -13.83 15.44 16.97
N ILE A 21 -14.51 14.76 16.07
CA ILE A 21 -14.83 15.24 14.70
C ILE A 21 -15.46 16.63 14.67
N ASP A 22 -16.31 16.96 15.63
CA ASP A 22 -16.98 18.28 15.71
C ASP A 22 -16.00 19.46 15.97
N LYS A 23 -14.76 19.17 16.28
CA LYS A 23 -13.70 20.17 16.58
C LYS A 23 -12.41 19.92 15.79
N ALA A 24 -12.34 18.80 15.10
CA ALA A 24 -11.15 18.40 14.37
C ALA A 24 -10.93 19.30 13.14
N VAL A 25 -9.67 19.56 12.85
CA VAL A 25 -9.20 20.30 11.68
C VAL A 25 -8.18 19.48 10.91
N THR A 26 -7.93 19.84 9.65
CA THR A 26 -6.89 19.20 8.84
C THR A 26 -5.52 19.28 9.51
N LEU A 27 -4.57 18.41 9.11
CA LEU A 27 -3.17 18.48 9.55
C LEU A 27 -2.55 19.85 9.21
N PRO A 28 -1.50 20.26 9.93
CA PRO A 28 -0.73 21.46 9.55
C PRO A 28 -0.24 21.36 8.11
N PRO A 29 -0.36 22.42 7.27
CA PRO A 29 0.14 22.38 5.89
C PRO A 29 1.59 21.92 5.76
N ALA A 30 2.46 22.29 6.72
CA ALA A 30 3.85 21.87 6.77
C ALA A 30 4.00 20.33 6.80
N ALA A 31 3.06 19.59 7.37
CA ALA A 31 3.08 18.13 7.38
C ALA A 31 2.99 17.49 5.98
N TYR A 32 2.58 18.26 4.96
CA TYR A 32 2.48 17.78 3.57
C TYR A 32 3.58 18.29 2.65
N ILE A 33 4.33 19.32 3.05
CA ILE A 33 5.23 20.02 2.14
C ILE A 33 6.67 20.17 2.67
N ASP A 34 6.88 20.04 3.97
CA ASP A 34 8.16 20.28 4.61
C ASP A 34 9.06 19.05 4.48
N THR A 35 10.29 19.24 4.00
CA THR A 35 11.25 18.16 3.76
C THR A 35 11.80 17.60 5.08
N ASP A 36 12.08 18.47 6.06
CA ASP A 36 12.62 18.04 7.35
C ASP A 36 11.55 17.24 8.12
N PHE A 37 10.28 17.64 7.96
CA PHE A 37 9.16 16.84 8.51
C PHE A 37 9.03 15.49 7.81
N TYR A 38 9.20 15.42 6.49
CA TYR A 38 9.19 14.16 5.77
C TYR A 38 10.30 13.23 6.25
N ASP A 39 11.51 13.72 6.46
CA ASP A 39 12.63 12.92 6.97
C ASP A 39 12.34 12.39 8.38
N PHE A 40 11.75 13.21 9.25
CA PHE A 40 11.24 12.79 10.55
C PHE A 40 10.14 11.72 10.39
N GLU A 41 9.13 11.98 9.56
CA GLU A 41 7.99 11.08 9.32
C GLU A 41 8.44 9.73 8.78
N ARG A 42 9.42 9.70 7.87
CA ARG A 42 10.01 8.47 7.37
C ARG A 42 10.57 7.62 8.51
N ALA A 43 11.38 8.21 9.38
CA ALA A 43 12.00 7.51 10.49
C ALA A 43 10.99 7.14 11.61
N ALA A 44 9.97 7.97 11.84
CA ALA A 44 8.99 7.77 12.89
C ALA A 44 7.89 6.76 12.49
N VAL A 45 7.53 6.71 11.22
CA VAL A 45 6.40 5.92 10.70
C VAL A 45 6.90 4.77 9.85
N PHE A 46 7.55 5.04 8.73
CA PHE A 46 7.81 4.02 7.71
C PHE A 46 8.91 3.03 8.11
N ASP A 47 9.97 3.48 8.75
CA ASP A 47 11.07 2.61 9.19
C ASP A 47 10.65 1.67 10.34
N ARG A 48 9.47 1.91 10.95
CA ARG A 48 8.95 1.17 12.12
C ARG A 48 7.60 0.51 11.87
N SER A 49 7.03 0.64 10.69
CA SER A 49 5.72 0.09 10.36
C SER A 49 5.83 -1.09 9.40
N TRP A 50 4.78 -1.89 9.38
CA TRP A 50 4.61 -2.94 8.39
C TRP A 50 4.23 -2.33 7.03
N LEU A 51 5.10 -2.51 6.04
CA LEU A 51 4.92 -2.00 4.68
C LEU A 51 4.46 -3.14 3.76
N CYS A 52 3.36 -2.96 3.07
CA CYS A 52 2.92 -3.92 2.06
C CYS A 52 3.90 -3.87 0.87
N VAL A 53 4.37 -5.03 0.43
CA VAL A 53 5.30 -5.17 -0.70
C VAL A 53 4.69 -5.91 -1.88
N GLY A 54 3.57 -6.59 -1.69
CA GLY A 54 2.86 -7.34 -2.73
C GLY A 54 2.05 -8.49 -2.20
N ARG A 55 1.84 -9.51 -3.04
CA ARG A 55 0.98 -10.65 -2.69
C ARG A 55 1.67 -12.00 -2.88
N LEU A 56 1.17 -13.00 -2.12
CA LEU A 56 1.67 -14.38 -2.13
C LEU A 56 1.48 -15.09 -3.46
N ASP A 57 0.41 -14.79 -4.18
CA ASP A 57 0.10 -15.38 -5.48
C ASP A 57 0.99 -14.86 -6.61
N GLU A 58 1.74 -13.78 -6.39
CA GLU A 58 2.75 -13.29 -7.33
C GLU A 58 4.04 -14.13 -7.32
N ILE A 59 4.25 -14.92 -6.25
CA ILE A 59 5.41 -15.82 -6.07
C ILE A 59 4.94 -17.21 -5.59
N PRO A 60 4.11 -17.94 -6.36
CA PRO A 60 3.48 -19.19 -5.92
C PRO A 60 4.46 -20.34 -5.74
N ASN A 61 5.58 -20.36 -6.47
CA ASN A 61 6.50 -21.49 -6.52
C ASN A 61 7.85 -21.18 -5.90
N GLU A 62 8.56 -22.21 -5.45
CA GLU A 62 9.95 -22.08 -5.01
C GLU A 62 10.81 -21.41 -6.09
N GLY A 63 11.58 -20.40 -5.68
CA GLY A 63 12.44 -19.61 -6.56
C GLY A 63 11.75 -18.47 -7.29
N ASP A 64 10.42 -18.37 -7.23
CA ASP A 64 9.72 -17.20 -7.75
C ASP A 64 10.13 -15.96 -6.97
N PHE A 65 10.30 -14.87 -7.68
CA PHE A 65 10.65 -13.58 -7.08
C PHE A 65 10.11 -12.41 -7.89
N PHE A 66 9.96 -11.31 -7.20
CA PHE A 66 9.88 -9.98 -7.80
C PHE A 66 10.73 -8.98 -7.01
N THR A 67 11.09 -7.87 -7.65
CA THR A 67 11.79 -6.77 -6.99
C THR A 67 10.86 -5.58 -6.84
N THR A 68 11.04 -4.83 -5.76
CA THR A 68 10.36 -3.55 -5.58
C THR A 68 11.29 -2.56 -4.88
N THR A 69 10.90 -1.30 -4.83
CA THR A 69 11.65 -0.25 -4.15
C THR A 69 10.80 0.31 -3.02
N LEU A 70 11.29 0.23 -1.80
CA LEU A 70 10.66 0.83 -0.63
C LEU A 70 11.25 2.22 -0.38
N LEU A 71 10.43 3.15 0.06
CA LEU A 71 10.82 4.51 0.47
C LEU A 71 11.69 5.24 -0.58
N GLY A 72 11.42 4.99 -1.85
CA GLY A 72 12.10 5.61 -2.99
C GLY A 72 13.54 5.15 -3.26
N GLN A 73 14.18 4.43 -2.34
CA GLN A 73 15.60 4.07 -2.46
C GLN A 73 15.97 2.63 -2.09
N GLU A 74 15.22 1.99 -1.19
CA GLU A 74 15.57 0.67 -0.66
C GLU A 74 15.11 -0.43 -1.61
N LYS A 75 16.03 -0.91 -2.44
CA LYS A 75 15.77 -2.02 -3.37
C LYS A 75 15.71 -3.34 -2.65
N VAL A 76 14.58 -4.03 -2.75
CA VAL A 76 14.35 -5.33 -2.13
C VAL A 76 13.94 -6.39 -3.15
N ILE A 77 14.20 -7.64 -2.80
CA ILE A 77 13.75 -8.84 -3.49
C ILE A 77 12.73 -9.51 -2.59
N VAL A 78 11.54 -9.75 -3.10
CA VAL A 78 10.53 -10.59 -2.47
C VAL A 78 10.61 -11.96 -3.15
N THR A 79 10.86 -13.02 -2.39
CA THR A 79 11.13 -14.33 -2.96
C THR A 79 10.48 -15.46 -2.17
N ARG A 80 10.10 -16.53 -2.88
CA ARG A 80 9.65 -17.80 -2.29
C ARG A 80 10.85 -18.72 -2.07
N GLY A 81 11.18 -18.95 -0.81
CA GLY A 81 12.27 -19.85 -0.40
C GLY A 81 11.98 -21.32 -0.65
N ARG A 82 13.00 -22.17 -0.44
CA ARG A 82 12.95 -23.64 -0.66
C ARG A 82 11.98 -24.37 0.26
N ASN A 83 11.72 -23.83 1.44
CA ASN A 83 10.76 -24.31 2.43
C ASN A 83 9.36 -23.71 2.27
N LYS A 84 9.11 -23.02 1.13
CA LYS A 84 7.91 -22.23 0.83
C LYS A 84 7.71 -20.99 1.71
N GLU A 85 8.68 -20.64 2.53
CA GLU A 85 8.67 -19.37 3.26
C GLU A 85 8.88 -18.19 2.31
N VAL A 86 8.35 -17.05 2.70
CA VAL A 86 8.55 -15.80 1.97
C VAL A 86 9.65 -15.01 2.66
N HIS A 87 10.58 -14.50 1.85
CA HIS A 87 11.66 -13.65 2.32
C HIS A 87 11.61 -12.31 1.59
N VAL A 88 11.77 -11.23 2.35
CA VAL A 88 12.03 -9.90 1.80
C VAL A 88 13.45 -9.53 2.18
N ILE A 89 14.34 -9.49 1.18
CA ILE A 89 15.77 -9.30 1.37
C ILE A 89 16.26 -8.10 0.56
N SER A 90 17.29 -7.42 1.05
CA SER A 90 17.94 -6.34 0.31
C SER A 90 18.50 -6.86 -1.01
N ALA A 91 18.31 -6.10 -2.08
CA ALA A 91 18.95 -6.40 -3.37
C ALA A 91 20.42 -5.93 -3.43
N VAL A 92 20.98 -5.38 -2.36
CA VAL A 92 22.32 -4.77 -2.34
C VAL A 92 23.37 -5.80 -1.95
N CYS A 93 24.26 -6.11 -2.91
CA CYS A 93 25.38 -7.05 -2.71
C CYS A 93 26.32 -6.60 -1.59
N GLN A 94 26.61 -7.48 -0.65
CA GLN A 94 27.44 -7.21 0.52
C GLN A 94 28.94 -7.13 0.22
N HIS A 95 29.34 -7.21 -1.05
CA HIS A 95 30.72 -6.99 -1.47
C HIS A 95 31.03 -5.50 -1.70
N ARG A 96 30.33 -4.86 -2.65
CA ARG A 96 30.55 -3.46 -3.06
C ARG A 96 29.28 -2.72 -3.44
N GLY A 97 28.14 -3.12 -2.90
CA GLY A 97 26.88 -2.40 -3.02
C GLY A 97 26.14 -2.50 -4.36
N MET A 98 26.58 -3.35 -5.30
CA MET A 98 25.85 -3.50 -6.56
C MET A 98 24.52 -4.24 -6.35
N CYS A 99 23.46 -3.79 -7.03
CA CYS A 99 22.18 -4.49 -7.04
C CYS A 99 22.35 -5.89 -7.68
N VAL A 100 22.03 -6.95 -6.94
CA VAL A 100 22.23 -8.34 -7.39
C VAL A 100 21.29 -8.74 -8.51
N THR A 101 20.19 -8.03 -8.69
CA THR A 101 19.21 -8.24 -9.75
C THR A 101 19.46 -7.33 -10.97
N ALA A 102 20.53 -6.51 -10.96
CA ALA A 102 20.89 -5.70 -12.11
C ALA A 102 21.18 -6.59 -13.34
N PRO A 103 20.81 -6.15 -14.56
CA PRO A 103 21.06 -6.93 -15.75
C PRO A 103 22.58 -7.13 -15.98
N ALA A 104 22.99 -8.38 -16.24
CA ALA A 104 24.39 -8.73 -16.49
C ALA A 104 24.93 -8.17 -17.81
N LYS A 105 24.07 -7.89 -18.76
CA LYS A 105 24.38 -7.29 -20.08
C LYS A 105 23.41 -6.16 -20.34
N ARG A 106 23.91 -5.06 -20.87
CA ARG A 106 23.08 -3.91 -21.26
C ARG A 106 22.84 -3.87 -22.78
N ASP A 107 21.74 -3.26 -23.15
CA ASP A 107 21.56 -2.77 -24.51
C ASP A 107 22.57 -1.65 -24.75
N ARG A 108 23.23 -1.68 -25.91
CA ARG A 108 24.24 -0.68 -26.29
C ARG A 108 23.69 0.73 -26.53
N SER A 109 22.36 0.91 -26.45
CA SER A 109 21.68 2.17 -26.74
C SER A 109 21.70 3.18 -25.60
N SER A 110 22.02 2.78 -24.35
CA SER A 110 22.06 3.68 -23.20
C SER A 110 23.23 3.40 -22.24
N TRP A 111 23.75 4.47 -21.61
CA TRP A 111 24.86 4.34 -20.66
C TRP A 111 24.44 3.69 -19.34
N TYR A 112 23.25 3.98 -18.88
CA TYR A 112 22.62 3.38 -17.71
C TYR A 112 21.10 3.43 -17.85
N VAL A 113 20.46 2.32 -17.60
CA VAL A 113 19.02 2.23 -17.35
C VAL A 113 18.87 1.59 -15.99
N GLU A 114 18.22 2.28 -15.08
CA GLU A 114 17.84 1.68 -13.83
C GLU A 114 16.89 0.52 -14.13
N PRO A 115 17.19 -0.70 -13.63
CA PRO A 115 16.28 -1.81 -13.83
C PRO A 115 14.94 -1.48 -13.14
N GLY A 116 13.86 -1.49 -13.90
CA GLY A 116 12.51 -1.48 -13.33
C GLY A 116 12.26 -2.72 -12.46
N GLU A 117 11.05 -2.89 -11.97
CA GLU A 117 10.66 -4.11 -11.29
C GLU A 117 10.96 -5.34 -12.15
N GLN A 118 11.62 -6.31 -11.55
CA GLN A 118 11.94 -7.58 -12.19
C GLN A 118 11.12 -8.69 -11.57
N ARG A 119 10.73 -9.66 -12.38
CA ARG A 119 10.00 -10.85 -11.97
C ARG A 119 10.60 -12.07 -12.64
N GLY A 120 10.57 -13.19 -11.98
CA GLY A 120 11.04 -14.44 -12.56
C GLY A 120 11.13 -15.58 -11.56
N ASN A 121 11.78 -16.66 -11.99
CA ASN A 121 12.12 -17.80 -11.16
C ASN A 121 13.64 -18.04 -11.23
N THR A 122 14.27 -18.23 -10.07
CA THR A 122 15.71 -18.52 -9.98
C THR A 122 16.01 -19.45 -8.82
N ARG A 123 17.13 -20.13 -8.89
CA ARG A 123 17.64 -20.95 -7.78
C ARG A 123 18.53 -20.18 -6.82
N THR A 124 19.12 -19.06 -7.29
CA THR A 124 20.08 -18.25 -6.53
C THR A 124 20.14 -16.85 -7.13
N PHE A 125 20.50 -15.86 -6.34
CA PHE A 125 20.79 -14.50 -6.80
C PHE A 125 22.31 -14.34 -6.96
N ARG A 126 22.79 -14.09 -8.17
CA ARG A 126 24.21 -13.90 -8.45
C ARG A 126 24.49 -12.46 -8.88
N CYS A 127 25.27 -11.75 -8.06
CA CYS A 127 25.70 -10.40 -8.36
C CYS A 127 26.48 -10.37 -9.70
N PRO A 128 26.07 -9.57 -10.69
CA PRO A 128 26.70 -9.58 -12.01
C PRO A 128 28.09 -8.92 -12.02
N TYR A 129 28.51 -8.26 -10.91
CA TYR A 129 29.81 -7.59 -10.83
C TYR A 129 30.96 -8.56 -10.59
N HIS A 130 30.91 -9.32 -9.46
CA HIS A 130 32.01 -10.24 -9.08
C HIS A 130 31.50 -11.64 -8.73
N TRP A 131 30.26 -11.96 -9.12
CA TRP A 131 29.64 -13.28 -9.00
C TRP A 131 29.46 -13.80 -7.56
N TRP A 132 29.42 -12.89 -6.58
CA TRP A 132 28.93 -13.30 -5.28
C TRP A 132 27.51 -13.84 -5.42
N THR A 133 27.31 -15.05 -4.94
CA THR A 133 26.07 -15.79 -5.17
C THR A 133 25.36 -16.02 -3.84
N TYR A 134 24.12 -15.67 -3.79
CA TYR A 134 23.28 -15.75 -2.61
C TYR A 134 22.13 -16.75 -2.81
N ASP A 135 21.74 -17.42 -1.73
CA ASP A 135 20.54 -18.28 -1.71
C ASP A 135 19.26 -17.43 -1.71
N LEU A 136 18.12 -18.07 -1.85
CA LEU A 136 16.79 -17.41 -1.86
C LEU A 136 16.48 -16.71 -0.53
N ASP A 137 17.07 -17.14 0.58
CA ASP A 137 16.96 -16.49 1.90
C ASP A 137 18.05 -15.43 2.17
N GLY A 138 18.88 -15.13 1.18
CA GLY A 138 19.93 -14.12 1.25
C GLY A 138 21.29 -14.63 1.76
N ARG A 139 21.47 -15.90 2.19
CA ARG A 139 22.77 -16.44 2.63
C ARG A 139 23.77 -16.47 1.49
N LEU A 140 25.03 -16.09 1.77
CA LEU A 140 26.11 -16.15 0.78
C LEU A 140 26.52 -17.61 0.52
N LEU A 141 26.34 -18.08 -0.71
CA LEU A 141 26.70 -19.44 -1.15
C LEU A 141 28.09 -19.51 -1.78
N GLY A 142 28.53 -18.44 -2.44
CA GLY A 142 29.82 -18.40 -3.12
C GLY A 142 30.35 -16.99 -3.27
N ALA A 143 31.68 -16.86 -3.11
CA ALA A 143 32.45 -15.63 -3.25
C ALA A 143 33.78 -15.94 -3.91
N PRO A 144 33.91 -15.77 -5.24
CA PRO A 144 35.16 -16.06 -5.94
C PRO A 144 36.33 -15.28 -5.37
N ASP A 145 37.50 -15.91 -5.37
CA ASP A 145 38.80 -15.33 -4.99
C ASP A 145 38.92 -14.80 -3.56
N MET A 146 37.99 -15.17 -2.65
CA MET A 146 38.03 -14.74 -1.25
C MET A 146 38.83 -15.69 -0.32
N SER A 147 39.31 -16.81 -0.82
CA SER A 147 40.01 -17.83 -0.02
C SER A 147 41.37 -17.39 0.54
N HIS A 148 41.92 -16.28 0.05
CA HIS A 148 43.18 -15.70 0.54
C HIS A 148 43.04 -14.88 1.83
N ARG A 149 41.80 -14.63 2.27
CA ARG A 149 41.51 -13.81 3.45
C ARG A 149 41.23 -14.68 4.66
N ASP A 150 42.02 -14.53 5.70
CA ASP A 150 41.84 -15.24 6.97
C ASP A 150 40.64 -14.70 7.78
N ASP A 151 40.22 -13.44 7.53
CA ASP A 151 39.12 -12.76 8.20
C ASP A 151 37.78 -12.89 7.44
N PHE A 152 37.70 -13.74 6.40
CA PHE A 152 36.52 -13.93 5.60
C PHE A 152 35.80 -15.23 5.96
N THR A 153 34.67 -15.12 6.61
CA THR A 153 33.77 -16.24 6.90
C THR A 153 32.49 -16.12 6.09
N ARG A 154 32.34 -16.98 5.08
CA ARG A 154 31.17 -16.94 4.18
C ARG A 154 29.83 -17.06 4.91
N SER A 155 29.74 -17.88 5.96
CA SER A 155 28.52 -18.08 6.75
C SER A 155 28.00 -16.83 7.46
N ASP A 156 28.90 -15.85 7.69
CA ASP A 156 28.58 -14.63 8.43
C ASP A 156 27.99 -13.55 7.51
N ILE A 157 28.01 -13.82 6.20
CA ILE A 157 27.56 -12.85 5.20
C ILE A 157 26.21 -13.28 4.61
N ARG A 158 25.30 -12.33 4.63
CA ARG A 158 24.00 -12.47 3.97
C ARG A 158 23.47 -11.11 3.50
N LEU A 159 22.62 -11.13 2.50
CA LEU A 159 21.81 -9.95 2.18
C LEU A 159 20.94 -9.64 3.40
N PRO A 160 20.89 -8.38 3.87
CA PRO A 160 19.99 -7.99 4.95
C PRO A 160 18.57 -8.42 4.65
N ALA A 161 17.92 -9.06 5.62
CA ALA A 161 16.53 -9.50 5.52
C ALA A 161 15.65 -8.59 6.39
N LEU A 162 14.52 -8.20 5.85
CA LEU A 162 13.48 -7.50 6.59
C LEU A 162 12.60 -8.54 7.30
N ARG A 163 12.04 -8.17 8.45
CA ARG A 163 11.00 -8.96 9.07
C ARG A 163 9.83 -9.08 8.12
N THR A 164 9.32 -10.29 7.92
CA THR A 164 8.32 -10.57 6.88
C THR A 164 7.16 -11.35 7.48
N GLU A 165 5.95 -10.86 7.28
CA GLU A 165 4.70 -11.53 7.65
C GLU A 165 3.69 -11.42 6.50
N SER A 166 2.61 -12.20 6.53
CA SER A 166 1.55 -12.11 5.54
C SER A 166 0.17 -12.05 6.20
N TRP A 167 -0.74 -11.34 5.55
CA TRP A 167 -2.13 -11.22 5.96
C TRP A 167 -3.05 -11.17 4.74
N ASN A 168 -4.09 -12.00 4.71
CA ASN A 168 -5.07 -12.07 3.60
C ASN A 168 -4.42 -12.13 2.21
N GLY A 169 -3.31 -12.87 2.09
CA GLY A 169 -2.57 -12.99 0.85
C GLY A 169 -1.59 -11.84 0.57
N PHE A 170 -1.62 -10.74 1.32
CA PHE A 170 -0.65 -9.64 1.21
C PHE A 170 0.62 -9.94 2.00
N ILE A 171 1.76 -9.57 1.43
CA ILE A 171 3.09 -9.69 2.03
C ILE A 171 3.47 -8.33 2.63
N PHE A 172 3.89 -8.35 3.88
CA PHE A 172 4.37 -7.17 4.59
C PHE A 172 5.82 -7.36 5.03
N ALA A 173 6.57 -6.26 5.00
CA ALA A 173 7.94 -6.20 5.48
C ALA A 173 8.11 -5.06 6.47
N ASN A 174 9.00 -5.23 7.45
CA ASN A 174 9.33 -4.21 8.43
C ASN A 174 10.85 -4.10 8.57
N PHE A 175 11.36 -2.87 8.59
CA PHE A 175 12.80 -2.62 8.82
C PHE A 175 13.21 -2.85 10.28
N ASP A 176 12.27 -2.74 11.22
CA ASP A 176 12.49 -3.05 12.63
C ASP A 176 12.41 -4.57 12.84
N ALA A 177 13.54 -5.17 13.19
CA ALA A 177 13.62 -6.60 13.47
C ALA A 177 12.82 -7.02 14.72
N ASP A 178 12.61 -6.08 15.63
CA ASP A 178 11.89 -6.28 16.89
C ASP A 178 10.42 -5.80 16.84
N ALA A 179 9.92 -5.45 15.63
CA ALA A 179 8.54 -5.02 15.46
C ALA A 179 7.55 -6.03 16.05
N GLU A 180 6.49 -5.54 16.67
CA GLU A 180 5.39 -6.40 17.13
C GLU A 180 4.76 -7.17 15.95
N PRO A 181 4.24 -8.38 16.18
CA PRO A 181 3.57 -9.16 15.15
C PRO A 181 2.44 -8.38 14.46
N LEU A 182 2.31 -8.54 13.14
CA LEU A 182 1.29 -7.86 12.33
C LEU A 182 -0.13 -8.33 12.67
N GLY A 183 -0.35 -9.65 12.78
CA GLY A 183 -1.68 -10.25 12.89
C GLY A 183 -2.56 -9.67 13.99
N PRO A 184 -2.09 -9.52 15.23
CA PRO A 184 -2.91 -8.98 16.31
C PRO A 184 -3.47 -7.59 16.07
N SER A 185 -2.76 -6.76 15.30
CA SER A 185 -3.20 -5.41 14.95
C SER A 185 -4.28 -5.37 13.85
N LEU A 186 -4.54 -6.50 13.18
CA LEU A 186 -5.43 -6.60 12.02
C LEU A 186 -6.71 -7.42 12.27
N VAL A 187 -6.99 -7.81 13.52
CA VAL A 187 -8.11 -8.72 13.85
C VAL A 187 -9.43 -8.21 13.30
N LYS A 188 -9.77 -6.93 13.49
CA LYS A 188 -11.02 -6.35 12.99
C LYS A 188 -11.17 -6.43 11.48
N ALA A 189 -10.12 -6.13 10.74
CA ALA A 189 -10.16 -6.26 9.28
C ALA A 189 -10.21 -7.74 8.85
N THR A 190 -9.58 -8.63 9.59
CA THR A 190 -9.65 -10.08 9.37
C THR A 190 -11.09 -10.57 9.51
N ASP A 191 -11.77 -10.18 10.58
CA ASP A 191 -13.16 -10.55 10.84
C ASP A 191 -14.10 -9.96 9.77
N LEU A 192 -13.91 -8.68 9.41
CA LEU A 192 -14.70 -8.00 8.38
C LEU A 192 -14.57 -8.66 7.00
N LEU A 193 -13.39 -9.18 6.68
CA LEU A 193 -13.07 -9.74 5.35
C LEU A 193 -13.10 -11.27 5.32
N ALA A 194 -13.51 -11.93 6.40
CA ALA A 194 -13.41 -13.39 6.53
C ALA A 194 -14.06 -14.16 5.37
N ASN A 195 -15.25 -13.75 4.92
CA ASN A 195 -15.99 -14.43 3.87
C ASN A 195 -15.53 -14.06 2.45
N TYR A 196 -14.60 -13.12 2.31
CA TYR A 196 -14.06 -12.74 0.99
C TYR A 196 -12.92 -13.66 0.52
N HIS A 197 -12.26 -14.37 1.44
CA HIS A 197 -11.13 -15.28 1.14
C HIS A 197 -10.06 -14.66 0.24
N LEU A 198 -9.63 -13.44 0.57
CA LEU A 198 -8.68 -12.68 -0.25
C LEU A 198 -7.35 -13.41 -0.47
N GLU A 199 -6.94 -14.27 0.45
CA GLU A 199 -5.73 -15.09 0.36
C GLU A 199 -5.78 -16.14 -0.77
N GLU A 200 -6.98 -16.55 -1.20
CA GLU A 200 -7.20 -17.52 -2.28
C GLU A 200 -7.38 -16.86 -3.65
N MET A 201 -7.52 -15.52 -3.67
CA MET A 201 -7.72 -14.77 -4.90
C MET A 201 -6.45 -14.65 -5.73
N VAL A 202 -6.62 -14.41 -7.01
CA VAL A 202 -5.56 -14.26 -8.01
C VAL A 202 -5.43 -12.79 -8.40
N SER A 203 -4.21 -12.27 -8.32
CA SER A 203 -3.87 -10.90 -8.71
C SER A 203 -3.81 -10.73 -10.22
N THR A 204 -4.26 -9.59 -10.71
CA THR A 204 -3.94 -9.11 -12.06
C THR A 204 -2.55 -8.47 -12.07
N PRO A 205 -1.94 -8.22 -13.24
CA PRO A 205 -0.70 -7.46 -13.32
C PRO A 205 -0.84 -6.10 -12.63
N ARG A 206 0.22 -5.68 -11.93
CA ARG A 206 0.26 -4.36 -11.29
C ARG A 206 0.39 -3.25 -12.33
N ASP A 207 -0.32 -2.17 -12.11
CA ASP A 207 -0.04 -0.88 -12.72
C ASP A 207 0.69 0.01 -11.71
N VAL A 208 1.67 0.78 -12.19
CA VAL A 208 2.56 1.57 -11.31
C VAL A 208 2.63 3.01 -11.83
N LEU A 209 2.09 3.94 -11.06
CA LEU A 209 2.21 5.37 -11.30
C LEU A 209 3.36 5.91 -10.46
N GLN A 210 4.44 6.31 -11.14
CA GLN A 210 5.63 6.85 -10.49
C GLN A 210 5.52 8.37 -10.33
N ASP A 211 6.13 8.86 -9.25
CA ASP A 211 6.32 10.30 -9.00
C ASP A 211 5.02 11.13 -9.06
N LEU A 212 3.93 10.57 -8.50
CA LEU A 212 2.70 11.35 -8.32
C LEU A 212 3.01 12.61 -7.51
N PRO A 213 2.71 13.82 -8.03
CA PRO A 213 3.26 15.08 -7.50
C PRO A 213 2.45 15.66 -6.33
N PHE A 214 2.10 14.82 -5.37
CA PHE A 214 1.45 15.23 -4.11
C PHE A 214 1.88 14.32 -2.94
N ASN A 215 1.61 14.75 -1.72
CA ASN A 215 2.00 14.03 -0.51
C ASN A 215 1.19 12.74 -0.36
N TRP A 216 1.83 11.66 0.07
CA TRP A 216 1.24 10.35 0.25
C TRP A 216 0.00 10.33 1.16
N LYS A 217 -0.05 11.22 2.17
CA LYS A 217 -1.21 11.32 3.08
C LYS A 217 -2.47 11.76 2.35
N LEU A 218 -2.36 12.65 1.37
CA LEU A 218 -3.51 13.07 0.57
C LEU A 218 -4.14 11.90 -0.20
N MET A 219 -3.32 10.93 -0.68
CA MET A 219 -3.85 9.72 -1.30
C MET A 219 -4.62 8.84 -0.31
N VAL A 220 -4.08 8.66 0.90
CA VAL A 220 -4.74 7.89 1.96
C VAL A 220 -6.02 8.57 2.42
N GLU A 221 -5.97 9.87 2.62
CA GLU A 221 -7.10 10.69 3.05
C GLU A 221 -8.24 10.64 2.02
N ASN A 222 -7.96 10.94 0.76
CA ASN A 222 -8.94 10.90 -0.32
C ASN A 222 -9.55 9.50 -0.51
N PHE A 223 -8.74 8.45 -0.47
CA PHE A 223 -9.23 7.09 -0.65
C PHE A 223 -10.23 6.65 0.43
N MET A 224 -10.06 7.11 1.65
CA MET A 224 -10.84 6.60 2.79
C MET A 224 -11.98 7.52 3.22
N GLU A 225 -11.93 8.83 2.93
CA GLU A 225 -13.03 9.71 3.26
C GLU A 225 -14.12 9.68 2.19
N GLY A 226 -15.37 9.86 2.60
CA GLY A 226 -16.50 9.84 1.68
C GLY A 226 -17.12 11.22 1.42
N TYR A 227 -16.55 12.30 1.99
CA TYR A 227 -17.17 13.62 1.89
C TYR A 227 -17.08 14.22 0.49
N HIS A 228 -16.05 13.88 -0.29
CA HIS A 228 -15.90 14.32 -1.69
C HIS A 228 -16.82 13.56 -2.66
N ASN A 229 -17.22 12.33 -2.33
CA ASN A 229 -17.89 11.42 -3.27
C ASN A 229 -19.09 12.04 -3.97
N ASP A 230 -20.02 12.62 -3.21
CA ASP A 230 -21.27 13.20 -3.76
C ASP A 230 -21.04 14.48 -4.56
N ARG A 231 -19.82 15.00 -4.61
CA ARG A 231 -19.49 16.27 -5.23
C ARG A 231 -18.46 16.14 -6.33
N LEU A 232 -17.32 15.56 -6.04
CA LEU A 232 -16.26 15.35 -7.04
C LEU A 232 -16.73 14.30 -8.08
N HIS A 233 -17.34 13.21 -7.61
CA HIS A 233 -17.83 12.11 -8.46
C HIS A 233 -19.31 12.23 -8.83
N HIS A 234 -19.88 13.43 -8.73
CA HIS A 234 -21.31 13.66 -8.99
C HIS A 234 -21.77 13.05 -10.33
N ASP A 235 -21.08 13.36 -11.42
CA ASP A 235 -21.44 12.88 -12.74
C ASP A 235 -21.27 11.35 -12.89
N LEU A 236 -20.32 10.75 -12.18
CA LEU A 236 -20.09 9.30 -12.21
C LEU A 236 -21.17 8.55 -11.45
N TYR A 237 -21.62 9.08 -10.32
CA TYR A 237 -22.72 8.48 -9.55
C TYR A 237 -24.06 8.62 -10.25
N ASP A 238 -24.30 9.71 -10.96
CA ASP A 238 -25.53 9.90 -11.74
C ASP A 238 -25.63 8.87 -12.89
N LEU A 239 -24.52 8.45 -13.48
CA LEU A 239 -24.49 7.35 -14.45
C LEU A 239 -24.97 6.00 -13.88
N GLY A 240 -24.79 5.80 -12.57
CA GLY A 240 -25.17 4.57 -11.88
C GLY A 240 -26.61 4.57 -11.33
N GLN A 241 -27.20 5.74 -11.16
CA GLN A 241 -28.51 5.85 -10.50
C GLN A 241 -29.68 5.38 -11.37
N GLY A 242 -29.70 5.69 -12.64
CA GLY A 242 -30.82 5.33 -13.53
C GLY A 242 -32.19 5.68 -12.92
N ASP A 243 -33.16 4.83 -13.15
CA ASP A 243 -34.53 4.97 -12.59
C ASP A 243 -34.69 4.28 -11.21
N ASN A 244 -33.57 4.12 -10.43
CA ASN A 244 -33.65 3.46 -9.13
C ASN A 244 -34.12 4.42 -8.02
N PRO A 245 -35.32 4.21 -7.43
CA PRO A 245 -35.82 5.06 -6.37
C PRO A 245 -35.04 4.97 -5.06
N ASP A 246 -34.19 3.94 -4.89
CA ASP A 246 -33.35 3.73 -3.71
C ASP A 246 -31.96 4.36 -3.86
N ALA A 247 -31.69 5.05 -4.97
CA ALA A 247 -30.41 5.68 -5.26
C ALA A 247 -30.02 6.81 -4.30
N GLU A 248 -31.01 7.40 -3.59
CA GLU A 248 -30.74 8.41 -2.55
C GLU A 248 -29.93 7.88 -1.36
N THR A 249 -29.73 6.56 -1.26
CA THR A 249 -29.05 5.93 -0.11
C THR A 249 -27.55 5.75 -0.29
N LEU A 250 -26.96 6.18 -1.43
CA LEU A 250 -25.52 6.01 -1.71
C LEU A 250 -24.64 7.14 -1.22
N THR A 251 -25.11 7.99 -0.35
CA THR A 251 -24.32 9.08 0.17
C THR A 251 -23.25 8.58 1.14
N SER A 252 -22.11 9.25 1.16
CA SER A 252 -20.99 9.07 2.07
C SER A 252 -21.35 8.95 3.57
N GLY A 253 -22.56 9.35 3.93
CA GLY A 253 -23.07 9.24 5.31
C GLY A 253 -23.38 7.82 5.79
N HIS A 254 -23.27 6.81 4.93
CA HIS A 254 -23.56 5.42 5.28
C HIS A 254 -22.30 4.55 5.53
N MET A 255 -21.11 5.13 5.40
CA MET A 255 -19.87 4.43 5.73
C MET A 255 -19.66 4.46 7.24
N SER A 256 -19.57 3.30 7.85
CA SER A 256 -19.19 3.14 9.26
C SER A 256 -17.72 2.81 9.34
N PHE A 257 -16.95 3.66 10.00
CA PHE A 257 -15.53 3.39 10.28
C PHE A 257 -15.37 3.03 11.75
N GLU A 258 -14.68 1.94 12.01
CA GLU A 258 -14.35 1.53 13.35
C GLU A 258 -12.83 1.63 13.55
N PHE A 259 -12.42 2.53 14.43
CA PHE A 259 -11.05 2.66 14.89
C PHE A 259 -11.00 2.48 16.40
N GLU A 260 -10.03 1.68 16.84
CA GLU A 260 -9.64 1.63 18.24
C GLU A 260 -8.21 2.11 18.36
N PRO A 261 -7.89 2.98 19.34
CA PRO A 261 -6.53 3.34 19.66
C PRO A 261 -5.65 2.10 19.82
N GLY A 262 -4.48 2.08 19.16
CA GLY A 262 -3.56 0.93 19.16
C GLY A 262 -3.89 -0.15 18.12
N SER A 263 -4.99 -0.06 17.36
CA SER A 263 -5.22 -0.94 16.23
C SER A 263 -4.29 -0.57 15.06
N GLY A 264 -3.80 -1.58 14.33
CA GLY A 264 -2.95 -1.38 13.16
C GLY A 264 -3.74 -1.18 11.86
N VAL A 265 -5.06 -1.07 11.93
CA VAL A 265 -5.92 -1.01 10.77
C VAL A 265 -7.07 -0.02 10.99
N ILE A 266 -7.47 0.64 9.91
CA ILE A 266 -8.68 1.44 9.85
C ILE A 266 -9.56 0.82 8.77
N ALA A 267 -10.72 0.31 9.16
CA ALA A 267 -11.61 -0.39 8.27
C ALA A 267 -13.03 0.18 8.39
N GLY A 268 -13.70 0.24 7.26
CA GLY A 268 -15.08 0.65 7.19
C GLY A 268 -15.83 -0.13 6.14
N TRP A 269 -17.14 -0.21 6.32
CA TRP A 269 -18.04 -0.74 5.32
C TRP A 269 -19.24 0.21 5.14
N GLY A 270 -19.77 0.21 3.92
CA GLY A 270 -20.98 0.97 3.60
C GLY A 270 -22.02 0.08 2.93
N ARG A 271 -23.28 0.24 3.32
CA ARG A 271 -24.38 -0.40 2.60
C ARG A 271 -24.60 0.31 1.28
N THR A 272 -24.67 -0.45 0.21
CA THR A 272 -24.85 0.04 -1.15
C THR A 272 -26.32 0.03 -1.57
N ALA A 273 -26.70 0.83 -2.56
CA ALA A 273 -28.06 0.84 -3.11
C ALA A 273 -28.39 -0.41 -3.93
N TYR A 274 -27.38 -1.16 -4.36
CA TYR A 274 -27.57 -2.36 -5.17
C TYR A 274 -26.95 -3.56 -4.47
N ARG A 275 -27.68 -4.65 -4.46
CA ARG A 275 -27.10 -5.95 -4.15
C ARG A 275 -26.08 -6.32 -5.25
N ASP A 276 -24.98 -6.94 -4.87
CA ASP A 276 -23.89 -7.33 -5.79
C ASP A 276 -23.28 -6.15 -6.53
N ARG A 277 -23.02 -5.07 -5.79
CA ARG A 277 -22.39 -3.88 -6.34
C ARG A 277 -20.95 -4.18 -6.74
N GLY A 278 -20.58 -3.72 -7.95
CA GLY A 278 -19.20 -3.72 -8.44
C GLY A 278 -18.51 -2.37 -8.30
N LEU A 279 -17.18 -2.39 -8.52
CA LEU A 279 -16.28 -1.23 -8.45
C LEU A 279 -16.29 -0.45 -9.79
N ASN A 280 -17.42 0.12 -10.18
CA ASN A 280 -17.51 0.91 -11.42
C ASN A 280 -18.69 1.89 -11.33
N PRO A 281 -18.74 2.95 -12.18
CA PRO A 281 -19.80 3.97 -12.11
C PRO A 281 -21.21 3.43 -12.28
N THR A 282 -21.40 2.32 -12.99
CA THR A 282 -22.75 1.72 -13.12
C THR A 282 -23.20 1.01 -11.83
N GLN A 283 -22.30 0.86 -10.88
CA GLN A 283 -22.50 0.24 -9.57
C GLN A 283 -23.01 -1.21 -9.61
N ARG A 284 -22.91 -1.87 -10.75
CA ARG A 284 -23.30 -3.28 -10.92
C ARG A 284 -22.07 -4.15 -11.02
N GLY A 285 -22.10 -5.31 -10.38
CA GLY A 285 -21.07 -6.32 -10.53
C GLY A 285 -20.94 -6.74 -12.00
N LEU A 286 -19.73 -6.73 -12.50
CA LEU A 286 -19.42 -7.20 -13.86
C LEU A 286 -19.06 -8.68 -13.89
N PHE A 287 -18.72 -9.23 -12.73
CA PHE A 287 -18.34 -10.62 -12.52
C PHE A 287 -19.32 -11.31 -11.57
N PRO A 288 -19.33 -12.65 -11.52
CA PRO A 288 -20.11 -13.39 -10.54
C PRO A 288 -19.71 -12.96 -9.11
N PRO A 289 -20.66 -12.80 -8.20
CA PRO A 289 -20.35 -12.50 -6.82
C PRO A 289 -19.58 -13.66 -6.16
N ILE A 290 -18.76 -13.32 -5.17
CA ILE A 290 -18.04 -14.28 -4.33
C ILE A 290 -19.05 -15.16 -3.62
N GLU A 291 -18.94 -16.48 -3.80
CA GLU A 291 -19.97 -17.46 -3.38
C GLU A 291 -20.14 -17.55 -1.85
N THR A 292 -19.07 -17.25 -1.11
CA THR A 292 -19.02 -17.37 0.35
C THR A 292 -19.64 -16.19 1.09
N LEU A 293 -19.99 -15.11 0.38
CA LEU A 293 -20.61 -13.94 0.99
C LEU A 293 -22.04 -14.23 1.46
N THR A 294 -22.34 -13.79 2.66
CA THR A 294 -23.70 -13.80 3.20
C THR A 294 -24.62 -12.85 2.41
N ASP A 295 -25.93 -13.03 2.55
CA ASP A 295 -26.89 -12.13 1.92
C ASP A 295 -26.71 -10.67 2.34
N GLU A 296 -26.30 -10.39 3.57
CA GLU A 296 -26.05 -9.03 4.06
C GLU A 296 -24.76 -8.45 3.46
N GLU A 297 -23.66 -9.22 3.42
CA GLU A 297 -22.40 -8.77 2.84
C GLU A 297 -22.52 -8.44 1.35
N ARG A 298 -23.45 -9.05 0.64
CA ARG A 298 -23.74 -8.75 -0.77
C ARG A 298 -24.34 -7.35 -1.02
N TRP A 299 -24.65 -6.62 0.04
CA TRP A 299 -25.05 -5.22 0.01
C TRP A 299 -23.94 -4.26 0.43
N HIS A 300 -22.74 -4.77 0.73
CA HIS A 300 -21.67 -3.96 1.28
C HIS A 300 -20.54 -3.71 0.27
N MET A 301 -19.90 -2.57 0.44
CA MET A 301 -18.52 -2.32 0.02
C MET A 301 -17.67 -2.08 1.25
N CYS A 302 -16.47 -2.64 1.26
CA CYS A 302 -15.53 -2.46 2.35
C CYS A 302 -14.34 -1.63 1.87
N TYR A 303 -13.90 -0.67 2.68
CA TYR A 303 -12.66 0.06 2.51
C TYR A 303 -11.78 -0.20 3.71
N VAL A 304 -10.52 -0.55 3.46
CA VAL A 304 -9.57 -0.90 4.51
C VAL A 304 -8.26 -0.18 4.23
N CYS A 305 -7.74 0.49 5.25
CA CYS A 305 -6.40 1.04 5.27
C CYS A 305 -5.57 0.28 6.32
N VAL A 306 -4.49 -0.36 5.88
CA VAL A 306 -3.43 -0.83 6.77
C VAL A 306 -2.31 0.19 6.68
N PRO A 307 -2.31 1.20 7.57
CA PRO A 307 -1.36 2.28 7.47
C PRO A 307 0.09 1.78 7.66
N PRO A 308 1.07 2.39 7.01
CA PRO A 308 0.95 3.59 6.16
C PRO A 308 0.73 3.29 4.68
N SER A 309 0.74 2.03 4.24
CA SER A 309 1.00 1.75 2.83
C SER A 309 -0.11 1.03 2.06
N LEU A 310 -0.95 0.20 2.70
CA LEU A 310 -1.94 -0.61 1.99
C LEU A 310 -3.35 -0.03 2.10
N LEU A 311 -3.99 0.18 0.95
CA LEU A 311 -5.38 0.56 0.81
C LEU A 311 -6.14 -0.51 0.02
N LEU A 312 -7.29 -0.92 0.50
CA LEU A 312 -8.14 -1.93 -0.13
C LEU A 312 -9.55 -1.38 -0.34
N GLY A 313 -10.09 -1.55 -1.55
CA GLY A 313 -11.50 -1.45 -1.82
C GLY A 313 -12.04 -2.82 -2.19
N VAL A 314 -13.03 -3.32 -1.44
CA VAL A 314 -13.54 -4.68 -1.58
C VAL A 314 -15.02 -4.63 -1.92
N SER A 315 -15.38 -5.24 -3.05
CA SER A 315 -16.75 -5.39 -3.53
C SER A 315 -17.19 -6.84 -3.49
N THR A 316 -18.40 -7.10 -3.96
CA THR A 316 -18.98 -8.44 -3.91
C THR A 316 -18.37 -9.41 -4.94
N ASP A 317 -17.65 -8.93 -5.94
CA ASP A 317 -17.10 -9.74 -7.03
C ASP A 317 -15.57 -9.71 -7.14
N SER A 318 -14.92 -8.76 -6.45
CA SER A 318 -13.49 -8.50 -6.57
C SER A 318 -12.98 -7.60 -5.45
N ALA A 319 -11.67 -7.43 -5.37
CA ALA A 319 -11.08 -6.34 -4.64
C ALA A 319 -10.01 -5.64 -5.49
N PHE A 320 -9.79 -4.36 -5.26
CA PHE A 320 -8.61 -3.66 -5.72
C PHE A 320 -7.77 -3.21 -4.54
N TRP A 321 -6.48 -3.07 -4.78
CA TRP A 321 -5.55 -2.63 -3.75
C TRP A 321 -4.55 -1.63 -4.30
N PHE A 322 -4.18 -0.70 -3.44
CA PHE A 322 -3.14 0.29 -3.67
C PHE A 322 -2.04 0.12 -2.64
N VAL A 323 -0.79 0.22 -3.09
CA VAL A 323 0.37 0.40 -2.22
C VAL A 323 0.95 1.77 -2.45
N VAL A 324 0.96 2.57 -1.40
CA VAL A 324 1.49 3.93 -1.38
C VAL A 324 2.92 3.88 -0.87
N THR A 325 3.87 4.32 -1.68
CA THR A 325 5.31 4.32 -1.35
C THR A 325 5.86 5.74 -1.50
N PRO A 326 6.01 6.50 -0.40
CA PRO A 326 6.58 7.85 -0.46
C PRO A 326 8.00 7.86 -1.02
N THR A 327 8.29 8.87 -1.84
CA THR A 327 9.63 9.09 -2.42
C THR A 327 10.24 10.41 -1.98
N ALA A 328 9.40 11.40 -1.65
CA ALA A 328 9.78 12.67 -1.04
C ALA A 328 8.57 13.32 -0.35
N ALA A 329 8.75 14.47 0.30
CA ALA A 329 7.69 15.21 0.99
C ALA A 329 6.44 15.45 0.14
N GLY A 330 6.60 15.69 -1.16
CA GLY A 330 5.50 15.98 -2.08
C GLY A 330 5.39 15.01 -3.25
N THR A 331 5.93 13.79 -3.13
CA THR A 331 5.86 12.77 -4.19
C THR A 331 5.82 11.36 -3.61
N PHE A 332 5.14 10.46 -4.32
CA PHE A 332 5.10 9.03 -4.00
C PHE A 332 4.87 8.19 -5.27
N THR A 333 5.15 6.90 -5.16
CA THR A 333 4.77 5.90 -6.15
C THR A 333 3.50 5.18 -5.69
N LEU A 334 2.53 5.02 -6.59
CA LEU A 334 1.31 4.26 -6.38
C LEU A 334 1.36 2.98 -7.21
N SER A 335 1.36 1.82 -6.55
CA SER A 335 1.16 0.53 -7.21
C SER A 335 -0.29 0.10 -7.02
N MET A 336 -0.93 -0.34 -8.12
CA MET A 336 -2.34 -0.74 -8.14
C MET A 336 -2.50 -2.12 -8.76
N SER A 337 -3.45 -2.90 -8.27
CA SER A 337 -3.88 -4.14 -8.90
C SER A 337 -5.26 -4.56 -8.39
N PHE A 338 -5.82 -5.57 -9.04
CA PHE A 338 -7.07 -6.20 -8.66
C PHE A 338 -6.85 -7.65 -8.29
N VAL A 339 -7.75 -8.18 -7.47
CA VAL A 339 -7.80 -9.60 -7.15
C VAL A 339 -9.21 -10.13 -7.39
N PHE A 340 -9.27 -11.34 -7.91
CA PHE A 340 -10.50 -12.03 -8.23
C PHE A 340 -10.47 -13.48 -7.73
N PRO A 341 -11.62 -14.08 -7.42
CA PRO A 341 -11.70 -15.54 -7.27
C PRO A 341 -11.09 -16.24 -8.49
N ARG A 342 -10.36 -17.32 -8.28
CA ARG A 342 -9.69 -18.06 -9.35
C ARG A 342 -10.66 -18.46 -10.47
N ALA A 343 -11.86 -18.94 -10.10
CA ALA A 343 -12.90 -19.30 -11.08
C ALA A 343 -13.30 -18.14 -11.98
N THR A 344 -13.30 -16.91 -11.45
CA THR A 344 -13.57 -15.69 -12.22
C THR A 344 -12.48 -15.43 -13.26
N THR A 345 -11.19 -15.59 -12.89
CA THR A 345 -10.06 -15.37 -13.82
C THR A 345 -10.00 -16.41 -14.93
N GLU A 346 -10.60 -17.58 -14.74
CA GLU A 346 -10.67 -18.66 -15.73
C GLU A 346 -11.86 -18.54 -16.69
N MET A 347 -12.71 -17.53 -16.53
CA MET A 347 -13.85 -17.28 -17.43
C MET A 347 -13.37 -16.90 -18.84
N ARG A 348 -14.04 -17.46 -19.85
CA ARG A 348 -13.70 -17.25 -21.29
C ARG A 348 -13.59 -15.77 -21.69
N LEU A 349 -14.36 -14.88 -21.10
CA LEU A 349 -14.41 -13.45 -21.42
C LEU A 349 -13.74 -12.58 -20.34
N PHE A 350 -12.99 -13.17 -19.41
CA PHE A 350 -12.39 -12.45 -18.30
C PHE A 350 -11.63 -11.20 -18.77
N ASP A 351 -10.67 -11.34 -19.68
CA ASP A 351 -9.84 -10.21 -20.15
C ASP A 351 -10.66 -9.08 -20.78
N GLN A 352 -11.76 -9.42 -21.47
CA GLN A 352 -12.63 -8.41 -22.09
C GLN A 352 -13.42 -7.64 -21.03
N ILE A 353 -14.01 -8.33 -20.07
CA ILE A 353 -14.77 -7.73 -18.97
C ILE A 353 -13.82 -6.96 -18.06
N PHE A 354 -12.65 -7.53 -17.75
CA PHE A 354 -11.64 -6.89 -16.91
C PHE A 354 -11.19 -5.53 -17.46
N ARG A 355 -10.98 -5.40 -18.77
CA ARG A 355 -10.67 -4.08 -19.36
C ARG A 355 -11.76 -3.05 -19.11
N GLN A 356 -13.03 -3.45 -19.12
CA GLN A 356 -14.15 -2.54 -18.80
C GLN A 356 -14.19 -2.22 -17.31
N HIS A 357 -13.89 -3.20 -16.46
CA HIS A 357 -13.79 -3.03 -15.01
C HIS A 357 -12.71 -2.00 -14.64
N VAL A 358 -11.49 -2.16 -15.15
CA VAL A 358 -10.37 -1.22 -14.96
C VAL A 358 -10.73 0.17 -15.47
N ALA A 359 -11.31 0.25 -16.69
CA ALA A 359 -11.71 1.53 -17.26
C ALA A 359 -12.74 2.24 -16.37
N GLY A 360 -13.68 1.49 -15.77
CA GLY A 360 -14.68 2.05 -14.85
C GLY A 360 -14.07 2.57 -13.54
N VAL A 361 -13.12 1.84 -12.96
CA VAL A 361 -12.41 2.29 -11.75
C VAL A 361 -11.53 3.51 -12.03
N ASN A 362 -10.87 3.53 -13.19
CA ASN A 362 -10.01 4.65 -13.56
C ASN A 362 -10.76 5.97 -13.76
N LEU A 363 -12.05 5.95 -14.06
CA LEU A 363 -12.86 7.19 -14.11
C LEU A 363 -12.85 7.93 -12.76
N PHE A 364 -12.87 7.22 -11.63
CA PHE A 364 -12.73 7.84 -10.31
C PHE A 364 -11.32 8.41 -10.11
N ASN A 365 -10.28 7.64 -10.46
CA ASN A 365 -8.89 8.11 -10.37
C ASN A 365 -8.64 9.35 -11.25
N ASP A 366 -9.29 9.46 -12.42
CA ASP A 366 -9.17 10.59 -13.34
C ASP A 366 -9.73 11.90 -12.74
N GLU A 367 -10.61 11.82 -11.73
CA GLU A 367 -11.11 12.95 -10.96
C GLU A 367 -10.30 13.18 -9.68
N ASP A 368 -9.97 12.11 -8.95
CA ASP A 368 -9.27 12.16 -7.66
C ASP A 368 -7.83 12.65 -7.76
N LEU A 369 -7.05 12.13 -8.73
CA LEU A 369 -5.64 12.49 -8.85
C LEU A 369 -5.44 13.98 -9.14
N PRO A 370 -6.17 14.62 -10.10
CA PRO A 370 -6.10 16.06 -10.29
C PRO A 370 -6.53 16.87 -9.08
N ALA A 371 -7.55 16.43 -8.33
CA ALA A 371 -8.00 17.11 -7.12
C ALA A 371 -6.91 17.10 -6.03
N ASN A 372 -6.26 15.95 -5.82
CA ASN A 372 -5.15 15.82 -4.87
C ASN A 372 -3.93 16.67 -5.29
N ILE A 373 -3.61 16.72 -6.58
CA ILE A 373 -2.53 17.59 -7.11
C ILE A 373 -2.86 19.06 -6.85
N ALA A 374 -4.10 19.49 -7.09
CA ALA A 374 -4.55 20.85 -6.84
C ALA A 374 -4.50 21.19 -5.34
N THR A 375 -4.88 20.24 -4.46
CA THR A 375 -4.76 20.38 -3.01
C THR A 375 -3.30 20.55 -2.58
N GLN A 376 -2.37 19.76 -3.11
CA GLN A 376 -0.93 19.91 -2.85
C GLN A 376 -0.39 21.28 -3.27
N ILE A 377 -0.89 21.83 -4.38
CA ILE A 377 -0.54 23.20 -4.82
C ILE A 377 -1.05 24.23 -3.81
N GLY A 378 -2.29 24.09 -3.36
CA GLY A 378 -2.90 24.96 -2.36
C GLY A 378 -2.16 24.95 -1.02
N LEU A 379 -1.73 23.77 -0.55
CA LEU A 379 -0.98 23.60 0.70
C LEU A 379 0.39 24.28 0.71
N LYS A 380 0.99 24.58 -0.45
CA LYS A 380 2.22 25.37 -0.58
C LYS A 380 2.00 26.88 -0.42
N SER A 381 0.75 27.34 -0.41
CA SER A 381 0.43 28.76 -0.26
C SER A 381 0.61 29.23 1.18
N ARG A 382 1.04 30.50 1.36
CA ARG A 382 0.98 31.16 2.68
C ARG A 382 -0.44 31.30 3.24
N PHE A 383 -1.46 31.10 2.41
CA PHE A 383 -2.86 31.15 2.76
C PHE A 383 -3.47 29.75 2.96
N ALA A 384 -2.64 28.70 2.99
CA ALA A 384 -3.12 27.36 3.23
C ALA A 384 -3.87 27.27 4.57
N PRO A 385 -5.12 26.81 4.57
CA PRO A 385 -5.93 26.77 5.79
C PRO A 385 -5.62 25.54 6.64
N ARG A 386 -6.10 25.59 7.88
CA ARG A 386 -6.46 24.42 8.67
C ARG A 386 -7.98 24.35 8.77
N GLY A 387 -8.62 23.76 7.76
CA GLY A 387 -10.06 23.70 7.65
C GLY A 387 -10.70 22.75 8.66
N PRO A 388 -11.95 22.99 9.08
CA PRO A 388 -12.70 22.05 9.91
C PRO A 388 -13.05 20.79 9.11
N LEU A 389 -13.01 19.63 9.78
CA LEU A 389 -13.41 18.35 9.20
C LEU A 389 -14.94 18.18 9.27
N ALA A 390 -15.52 17.59 8.24
CA ALA A 390 -16.94 17.23 8.19
C ALA A 390 -17.18 15.84 8.81
N LYS A 391 -18.43 15.47 9.04
CA LYS A 391 -18.75 14.12 9.56
C LYS A 391 -18.28 13.00 8.62
N GLY A 392 -18.28 13.25 7.29
CA GLY A 392 -17.76 12.30 6.31
C GLY A 392 -16.25 12.09 6.38
N ASP A 393 -15.51 12.98 7.09
CA ASP A 393 -14.08 12.93 7.28
C ASP A 393 -13.66 12.17 8.57
N LEU A 394 -14.53 11.42 9.19
CA LEU A 394 -14.21 10.72 10.47
C LEU A 394 -12.96 9.86 10.36
N PHE A 395 -12.73 9.26 9.19
CA PHE A 395 -11.50 8.53 8.91
C PHE A 395 -10.24 9.37 9.09
N LEU A 396 -10.26 10.63 8.68
CA LEU A 396 -9.10 11.52 8.82
C LEU A 396 -8.71 11.70 10.29
N VAL A 397 -9.70 11.82 11.18
CA VAL A 397 -9.43 11.90 12.64
C VAL A 397 -8.73 10.63 13.13
N GLN A 398 -9.16 9.48 12.67
CA GLN A 398 -8.58 8.20 13.06
C GLN A 398 -7.15 8.03 12.52
N PHE A 399 -6.95 8.38 11.26
CA PHE A 399 -5.63 8.36 10.61
C PHE A 399 -4.66 9.36 11.28
N ASN A 400 -5.12 10.57 11.57
CA ASN A 400 -4.34 11.59 12.28
C ASN A 400 -3.96 11.13 13.69
N SER A 401 -4.87 10.45 14.38
CA SER A 401 -4.60 9.86 15.70
C SER A 401 -3.52 8.78 15.59
N TRP A 402 -3.62 7.89 14.59
CA TRP A 402 -2.64 6.86 14.31
C TRP A 402 -1.24 7.45 14.02
N LEU A 403 -1.16 8.52 13.23
CA LEU A 403 0.08 9.25 12.94
C LEU A 403 0.67 9.88 14.21
N LEU A 404 -0.16 10.60 14.98
CA LEU A 404 0.27 11.32 16.18
C LEU A 404 0.82 10.37 17.25
N GLU A 405 0.23 9.19 17.43
CA GLU A 405 0.76 8.15 18.32
C GLU A 405 2.20 7.77 17.95
N ARG A 406 2.49 7.61 16.66
CA ARG A 406 3.84 7.25 16.15
C ARG A 406 4.83 8.38 16.27
N TYR A 407 4.40 9.59 15.97
CA TYR A 407 5.25 10.79 16.15
C TYR A 407 5.66 10.95 17.62
N ARG A 408 4.71 10.75 18.54
CA ARG A 408 4.97 10.79 19.99
C ARG A 408 5.86 9.64 20.47
N ALA A 409 5.71 8.46 19.91
CA ALA A 409 6.57 7.32 20.25
C ALA A 409 8.00 7.55 19.76
N ALA A 410 8.18 8.16 18.60
CA ALA A 410 9.49 8.44 18.02
C ALA A 410 10.29 9.48 18.80
N GLU A 411 9.64 10.50 19.37
CA GLU A 411 10.31 11.49 20.24
C GLU A 411 10.77 10.91 21.58
N LYS A 412 10.19 9.78 22.02
CA LYS A 412 10.52 9.14 23.31
C LYS A 412 11.60 8.07 23.18
N SER A 413 11.88 7.60 21.95
CA SER A 413 12.83 6.52 21.67
C SER A 413 14.22 7.04 21.31
#